data_9e06d5cf437996e304e6846d1e7b8f0d
#
_entry.id   9e06d5cf437996e304e6846d1e7b8f0d
#
_cell.length_a   1.000
_cell.length_b   1.000
_cell.length_c   1.000
_cell.angle_alpha   90.00
_cell.angle_beta   90.00
_cell.angle_gamma   90.00
#
_symmetry.space_group_name_H-M   'P 1'
#
loop_
_entity.id
_entity.type
_entity.pdbx_description
1 polymer ?
#
loop_
_entity_poly.entity_id
_entity_poly.type
_entity_poly.pdbx_seq_one_letter_code
_entity_poly.pdbx_strand_id
1 'polypeptide(L)'
;SKFGKIEKEEVTMSEKLVDIKAFMMEHKSFSFRELLMKGASKVSVIVTFLVVLELMKTGFITVKQEGTCEEIYIDVTGNPEMIEDISAD
;
A
#
# COMPACT_ATOMS: atom_id res chain seq x y z
N SER A 1 1.61 32.56 -3.96
CA SER A 1 1.68 32.93 -2.56
C SER A 1 2.24 31.79 -1.74
N LYS A 2 3.14 32.11 -0.85
CA LYS A 2 3.77 31.08 -0.06
C LYS A 2 2.82 30.46 0.94
N PHE A 3 1.73 31.08 1.23
CA PHE A 3 0.73 30.51 2.09
C PHE A 3 -0.40 29.92 1.31
N GLY A 4 -0.57 30.35 0.08
CA GLY A 4 -1.68 29.91 -0.73
C GLY A 4 -1.44 28.58 -1.39
N LYS A 5 -0.25 28.07 -1.26
CA LYS A 5 0.04 26.80 -1.87
C LYS A 5 0.26 25.76 -0.83
N ILE A 6 -0.78 25.41 -0.18
CA ILE A 6 -0.70 24.26 0.70
C ILE A 6 -1.07 23.09 -0.16
N GLU A 7 -0.07 22.33 -0.49
CA GLU A 7 -0.30 21.14 -1.26
C GLU A 7 -0.87 20.10 -0.38
N LYS A 8 -2.12 19.93 -0.49
CA LYS A 8 -2.77 18.85 0.20
C LYS A 8 -2.65 17.62 -0.63
N GLU A 9 -1.76 16.79 -0.23
CA GLU A 9 -1.75 15.47 -0.81
C GLU A 9 -2.76 14.65 -0.07
N GLU A 10 -3.94 14.61 -0.59
CA GLU A 10 -4.94 13.74 -0.02
C GLU A 10 -4.91 12.43 -0.77
N VAL A 11 -4.27 11.46 -0.15
CA VAL A 11 -4.26 10.12 -0.69
C VAL A 11 -5.22 9.30 0.14
N THR A 12 -6.28 8.83 -0.47
CA THR A 12 -7.24 7.99 0.26
C THR A 12 -6.81 6.54 0.17
N MET A 13 -7.33 5.73 1.10
CA MET A 13 -7.07 4.30 1.07
C MET A 13 -7.60 3.67 -0.21
N SER A 14 -8.76 4.13 -0.68
CA SER A 14 -9.33 3.60 -1.92
C SER A 14 -8.42 3.84 -3.11
N GLU A 15 -7.88 5.05 -3.21
CA GLU A 15 -6.97 5.38 -4.30
C GLU A 15 -5.70 4.54 -4.22
N LYS A 16 -5.16 4.42 -3.02
CA LYS A 16 -3.93 3.64 -2.85
C LYS A 16 -4.20 2.16 -3.13
N LEU A 17 -5.37 1.67 -2.79
CA LEU A 17 -5.71 0.29 -3.06
C LEU A 17 -5.72 0.00 -4.55
N VAL A 18 -6.21 0.93 -5.37
CA VAL A 18 -6.20 0.75 -6.82
C VAL A 18 -4.77 0.56 -7.31
N ASP A 19 -3.85 1.39 -6.82
CA ASP A 19 -2.45 1.29 -7.22
C ASP A 19 -1.82 -0.02 -6.78
N ILE A 20 -2.07 -0.40 -5.54
CA ILE A 20 -1.48 -1.63 -4.99
C ILE A 20 -2.05 -2.86 -5.68
N LYS A 21 -3.35 -2.84 -5.96
CA LYS A 21 -4.00 -3.93 -6.65
C LYS A 21 -3.39 -4.15 -8.04
N ALA A 22 -3.16 -3.05 -8.76
CA ALA A 22 -2.51 -3.12 -10.06
C ALA A 22 -1.11 -3.72 -9.95
N PHE A 23 -0.38 -3.34 -8.92
CA PHE A 23 0.97 -3.86 -8.68
C PHE A 23 0.92 -5.36 -8.39
N MET A 24 -0.05 -5.78 -7.58
CA MET A 24 -0.23 -7.20 -7.24
C MET A 24 -0.58 -8.05 -8.45
N MET A 25 -1.28 -7.46 -9.41
CA MET A 25 -1.61 -8.19 -10.64
C MET A 25 -0.35 -8.52 -11.43
N GLU A 26 0.68 -7.69 -11.31
CA GLU A 26 1.90 -7.84 -12.09
C GLU A 26 3.02 -8.52 -11.30
N HIS A 27 2.96 -8.51 -9.98
CA HIS A 27 4.03 -9.02 -9.14
C HIS A 27 3.47 -9.90 -8.05
N LYS A 28 3.96 -11.12 -7.96
CA LYS A 28 3.48 -12.07 -6.95
C LYS A 28 4.23 -11.94 -5.64
N SER A 29 5.45 -11.41 -5.68
CA SER A 29 6.28 -11.22 -4.51
C SER A 29 7.05 -9.93 -4.68
N PHE A 30 7.07 -9.12 -3.63
CA PHE A 30 7.76 -7.83 -3.70
C PHE A 30 7.96 -7.31 -2.29
N SER A 31 8.82 -6.30 -2.16
CA SER A 31 9.04 -5.69 -0.86
C SER A 31 8.09 -4.51 -0.67
N PHE A 32 7.87 -4.16 0.59
CA PHE A 32 7.06 -2.99 0.90
C PHE A 32 7.66 -1.74 0.24
N ARG A 33 8.98 -1.66 0.22
CA ARG A 33 9.66 -0.52 -0.37
C ARG A 33 9.31 -0.36 -1.85
N GLU A 34 9.11 -1.47 -2.56
CA GLU A 34 8.78 -1.41 -3.97
C GLU A 34 7.39 -0.84 -4.21
N LEU A 35 6.52 -0.89 -3.21
CA LEU A 35 5.20 -0.27 -3.33
C LEU A 35 5.27 1.24 -3.19
N LEU A 36 6.32 1.74 -2.58
CA LEU A 36 6.44 3.16 -2.32
C LEU A 36 7.07 3.84 -3.52
N MET A 37 6.43 4.90 -3.99
CA MET A 37 7.01 5.68 -5.05
C MET A 37 8.18 6.47 -4.51
N LYS A 38 9.16 6.67 -5.37
CA LYS A 38 10.30 7.48 -5.01
C LYS A 38 9.80 8.87 -4.61
N GLY A 39 10.24 9.34 -3.48
CA GLY A 39 9.82 10.64 -2.98
C GLY A 39 8.42 10.63 -2.39
N ALA A 40 7.93 9.46 -1.99
CA ALA A 40 6.62 9.37 -1.39
C ALA A 40 6.53 10.22 -0.14
N SER A 41 5.40 10.88 0.03
CA SER A 41 5.16 11.69 1.22
C SER A 41 4.92 10.78 2.42
N LYS A 42 5.05 11.38 3.60
CA LYS A 42 4.78 10.64 4.82
C LYS A 42 3.35 10.10 4.83
N VAL A 43 2.40 10.91 4.36
CA VAL A 43 1.01 10.47 4.30
C VAL A 43 0.85 9.28 3.38
N SER A 44 1.51 9.32 2.22
CA SER A 44 1.43 8.22 1.27
C SER A 44 1.99 6.93 1.86
N VAL A 45 3.09 7.03 2.61
CA VAL A 45 3.68 5.87 3.26
C VAL A 45 2.71 5.27 4.27
N ILE A 46 2.09 6.14 5.08
CA ILE A 46 1.15 5.68 6.09
C ILE A 46 -0.06 5.01 5.45
N VAL A 47 -0.61 5.62 4.41
CA VAL A 47 -1.78 5.05 3.75
C VAL A 47 -1.44 3.72 3.09
N THR A 48 -0.26 3.63 2.47
CA THR A 48 0.18 2.37 1.88
C THR A 48 0.26 1.28 2.95
N PHE A 49 0.81 1.63 4.11
CA PHE A 49 0.94 0.69 5.21
C PHE A 49 -0.43 0.21 5.69
N LEU A 50 -1.38 1.14 5.80
CA LEU A 50 -2.73 0.78 6.25
C LEU A 50 -3.42 -0.15 5.26
N VAL A 51 -3.24 0.09 3.97
CA VAL A 51 -3.82 -0.79 2.96
C VAL A 51 -3.19 -2.18 3.04
N VAL A 52 -1.87 -2.24 3.22
CA VAL A 52 -1.18 -3.52 3.35
C VAL A 52 -1.72 -4.28 4.55
N LEU A 53 -1.93 -3.61 5.68
CA LEU A 53 -2.49 -4.25 6.85
C LEU A 53 -3.88 -4.83 6.57
N GLU A 54 -4.68 -4.08 5.85
CA GLU A 54 -6.02 -4.54 5.52
C GLU A 54 -5.99 -5.75 4.60
N LEU A 55 -5.07 -5.75 3.64
CA LEU A 55 -4.94 -6.88 2.72
C LEU A 55 -4.43 -8.14 3.42
N MET A 56 -3.59 -7.97 4.44
CA MET A 56 -3.19 -9.09 5.29
C MET A 56 -4.38 -9.68 6.01
N LYS A 57 -5.15 -8.79 6.61
CA LYS A 57 -6.29 -9.17 7.42
C LYS A 57 -7.34 -9.91 6.60
N THR A 58 -7.52 -9.50 5.35
CA THR A 58 -8.51 -10.12 4.47
C THR A 58 -7.96 -11.29 3.68
N GLY A 59 -6.69 -11.61 3.85
CA GLY A 59 -6.14 -12.83 3.28
C GLY A 59 -5.61 -12.76 1.87
N PHE A 60 -5.41 -11.55 1.35
CA PHE A 60 -4.91 -11.42 -0.02
C PHE A 60 -3.40 -11.41 -0.13
N ILE A 61 -2.72 -11.17 0.98
CA ILE A 61 -1.26 -11.19 1.03
C ILE A 61 -0.79 -11.79 2.34
N THR A 62 0.44 -12.27 2.34
CA THR A 62 1.15 -12.58 3.56
C THR A 62 2.38 -11.71 3.61
N VAL A 63 2.83 -11.40 4.81
CA VAL A 63 3.94 -10.49 5.02
C VAL A 63 5.01 -11.17 5.86
N LYS A 64 6.24 -10.95 5.51
CA LYS A 64 7.36 -11.57 6.16
C LYS A 64 8.43 -10.54 6.47
N GLN A 65 8.95 -10.59 7.68
CA GLN A 65 10.07 -9.74 8.06
C GLN A 65 10.99 -10.60 8.94
N GLU A 66 12.22 -10.75 8.50
CA GLU A 66 13.11 -11.70 9.15
C GLU A 66 13.73 -11.17 10.42
N GLY A 67 13.77 -9.88 10.60
CA GLY A 67 14.32 -9.29 11.79
C GLY A 67 13.83 -7.89 11.96
N THR A 68 14.09 -7.35 13.16
CA THR A 68 13.75 -5.96 13.43
C THR A 68 14.48 -5.06 12.45
N CYS A 69 13.76 -4.13 11.85
CA CYS A 69 14.32 -3.18 10.88
C CYS A 69 14.76 -3.82 9.56
N GLU A 70 14.40 -5.08 9.36
CA GLU A 70 14.67 -5.73 8.09
C GLU A 70 13.60 -5.38 7.07
N GLU A 71 13.91 -5.69 5.81
CA GLU A 71 12.96 -5.44 4.73
C GLU A 71 11.69 -6.25 4.94
N ILE A 72 10.57 -5.64 4.60
CA ILE A 72 9.28 -6.31 4.69
C ILE A 72 8.96 -6.88 3.31
N TYR A 73 8.73 -8.19 3.25
CA TYR A 73 8.41 -8.87 1.99
C TYR A 73 6.95 -9.27 1.97
N ILE A 74 6.35 -9.11 0.82
CA ILE A 74 4.93 -9.35 0.62
C ILE A 74 4.75 -10.39 -0.45
N ASP A 75 3.96 -11.41 -0.15
CA ASP A 75 3.58 -12.43 -1.13
C ASP A 75 2.10 -12.33 -1.38
N VAL A 76 1.71 -12.35 -2.65
CA VAL A 76 0.31 -12.30 -3.02
C VAL A 76 -0.23 -13.73 -2.92
N THR A 77 -1.21 -13.92 -2.05
CA THR A 77 -1.78 -15.25 -1.80
C THR A 77 -3.21 -15.39 -2.29
N GLY A 78 -3.89 -14.28 -2.54
CA GLY A 78 -5.26 -14.33 -3.04
C GLY A 78 -5.33 -13.81 -4.47
N ASN A 79 -6.53 -13.77 -5.00
CA ASN A 79 -6.76 -13.23 -6.32
C ASN A 79 -7.03 -11.73 -6.21
N PRO A 80 -6.13 -10.87 -6.69
CA PRO A 80 -6.30 -9.43 -6.53
C PRO A 80 -7.61 -8.91 -7.13
N GLU A 81 -8.14 -9.58 -8.13
CA GLU A 81 -9.38 -9.14 -8.75
C GLU A 81 -10.56 -9.25 -7.80
N MET A 82 -10.44 -10.07 -6.77
CA MET A 82 -11.51 -10.27 -5.80
C MET A 82 -11.45 -9.28 -4.64
N ILE A 83 -10.47 -8.40 -4.63
CA ILE A 83 -10.33 -7.42 -3.56
C ILE A 83 -11.44 -6.37 -3.69
N GLU A 84 -12.17 -6.20 -2.59
CA GLU A 84 -13.21 -5.18 -2.54
C GLU A 84 -12.63 -3.87 -2.09
N ASP A 85 -13.29 -2.78 -2.47
CA ASP A 85 -12.84 -1.46 -2.12
C ASP A 85 -12.79 -1.31 -0.60
N ILE A 86 -11.74 -0.68 -0.12
CA ILE A 86 -11.58 -0.37 1.27
C ILE A 86 -12.12 1.04 1.46
N SER A 87 -13.38 1.12 1.75
CA SER A 87 -13.97 2.41 1.96
C SER A 87 -13.83 2.77 3.42
N ALA A 88 -13.33 3.95 3.68
CA ALA A 88 -13.12 4.40 5.05
C ALA A 88 -14.38 5.07 5.54
N ASP A 89 -15.41 4.38 5.66
CA ASP A 89 -16.64 4.95 6.20
C ASP A 89 -16.70 4.84 7.68
#